data_f1cf02385ca4335e04fe624561bb6ed0
#
_entry.id   f1cf02385ca4335e04fe624561bb6ed0
#
_cell.length_a   1.000
_cell.length_b   1.000
_cell.length_c   1.000
_cell.angle_alpha   90.00
_cell.angle_beta   90.00
_cell.angle_gamma   90.00
#
_symmetry.space_group_name_H-M   'P 1'
#
loop_
_entity.id
_entity.type
_entity.pdbx_description
1 polymer ?
#
loop_
_entity_poly.entity_id
_entity_poly.type
_entity_poly.pdbx_seq_one_letter_code
_entity_poly.pdbx_strand_id
1 'polypeptide(L)'
;MAKGDRTGNRKTREQRRTIKVPELGYYLIVTDTEGTERCFFTGLHQSLPEEVRNKLVIKVVETKTRSMIDKCLELTAYEAQYRIPWIVFDRDQVIGFDEIISEAEKKGIQVGWSNPCFEIWMYAYFGAMPAIQDSWTCCSEFGRVYESKTGQKYSKADEKMYGKISNAGNEEKAIRIAQQKLE
;
A
#
# COMPACT_ATOMS: atom_id res chain seq x y z
N MET A 1 -59.13 -15.48 4.30
CA MET A 1 -57.71 -15.59 3.94
C MET A 1 -56.96 -14.47 4.60
N ALA A 2 -56.21 -14.77 5.63
CA ALA A 2 -55.43 -13.80 6.41
C ALA A 2 -54.14 -13.42 5.61
N LYS A 3 -53.93 -12.12 5.38
CA LYS A 3 -52.67 -11.58 4.83
C LYS A 3 -51.60 -11.69 5.90
N GLY A 4 -50.62 -12.58 5.68
CA GLY A 4 -49.47 -12.73 6.53
C GLY A 4 -48.66 -11.43 6.62
N ASP A 5 -48.36 -11.06 7.85
CA ASP A 5 -47.62 -9.88 8.24
C ASP A 5 -46.15 -10.01 7.78
N ARG A 6 -45.72 -9.18 6.82
CA ARG A 6 -44.35 -9.12 6.34
C ARG A 6 -43.52 -8.11 7.15
N THR A 7 -43.51 -8.25 8.45
CA THR A 7 -42.56 -7.52 9.31
C THR A 7 -41.21 -8.20 9.33
N GLY A 8 -40.54 -8.24 8.19
CA GLY A 8 -39.13 -8.55 8.13
C GLY A 8 -38.35 -7.42 8.80
N ASN A 9 -37.63 -7.75 9.85
CA ASN A 9 -36.76 -6.86 10.63
C ASN A 9 -35.72 -6.20 9.71
N ARG A 10 -36.08 -5.09 9.06
CA ARG A 10 -35.20 -4.30 8.20
C ARG A 10 -34.21 -3.59 9.11
N LYS A 11 -32.99 -4.12 9.17
CA LYS A 11 -31.85 -3.44 9.83
C LYS A 11 -31.74 -2.02 9.29
N THR A 12 -31.65 -1.03 10.16
CA THR A 12 -31.49 0.37 9.81
C THR A 12 -30.20 0.58 9.01
N ARG A 13 -30.12 1.68 8.24
CA ARG A 13 -28.93 2.02 7.45
C ARG A 13 -27.67 2.13 8.31
N GLU A 14 -27.81 2.57 9.57
CA GLU A 14 -26.72 2.64 10.55
C GLU A 14 -26.29 1.25 11.03
N GLN A 15 -27.22 0.35 11.34
CA GLN A 15 -26.92 -1.03 11.71
C GLN A 15 -26.25 -1.82 10.59
N ARG A 16 -26.54 -1.50 9.30
CA ARG A 16 -25.83 -2.08 8.15
C ARG A 16 -24.43 -1.51 7.96
N ARG A 17 -24.20 -0.25 8.36
CA ARG A 17 -22.87 0.38 8.33
C ARG A 17 -21.94 -0.16 9.41
N THR A 18 -22.45 -0.36 10.63
CA THR A 18 -21.67 -0.86 11.78
C THR A 18 -21.20 -2.31 11.60
N ILE A 19 -21.98 -3.14 10.87
CA ILE A 19 -21.66 -4.58 10.70
C ILE A 19 -20.61 -4.82 9.61
N LYS A 20 -20.28 -3.82 8.76
CA LYS A 20 -19.42 -3.99 7.58
C LYS A 20 -18.04 -3.33 7.67
N VAL A 21 -17.76 -2.57 8.70
CA VAL A 21 -16.43 -1.97 8.87
C VAL A 21 -15.57 -2.96 9.64
N PRO A 22 -14.48 -3.48 9.08
CA PRO A 22 -13.55 -4.32 9.82
C PRO A 22 -13.02 -3.55 11.02
N GLU A 23 -12.75 -4.25 12.10
CA GLU A 23 -12.27 -3.66 13.36
C GLU A 23 -10.98 -2.84 13.15
N LEU A 24 -10.10 -3.30 12.27
CA LEU A 24 -8.84 -2.65 11.92
C LEU A 24 -8.92 -1.69 10.73
N GLY A 25 -10.04 -1.69 10.00
CA GLY A 25 -10.32 -0.74 8.92
C GLY A 25 -10.26 -1.30 7.50
N TYR A 26 -10.72 -0.48 6.57
CA TYR A 26 -10.60 -0.69 5.13
C TYR A 26 -9.60 0.30 4.54
N TYR A 27 -8.55 -0.22 3.94
CA TYR A 27 -7.51 0.56 3.27
C TYR A 27 -7.65 0.39 1.75
N LEU A 28 -7.67 1.50 1.04
CA LEU A 28 -7.50 1.54 -0.40
C LEU A 28 -6.10 2.05 -0.69
N ILE A 29 -5.28 1.25 -1.36
CA ILE A 29 -3.95 1.65 -1.79
C ILE A 29 -3.94 1.72 -3.31
N VAL A 30 -3.70 2.90 -3.87
CA VAL A 30 -3.55 3.11 -5.30
C VAL A 30 -2.07 3.30 -5.60
N THR A 31 -1.52 2.44 -6.45
CA THR A 31 -0.11 2.49 -6.90
C THR A 31 -0.03 2.97 -8.34
N ASP A 32 1.12 3.47 -8.78
CA ASP A 32 1.28 4.07 -10.10
C ASP A 32 1.53 3.07 -11.23
N THR A 33 1.90 1.83 -10.92
CA THR A 33 2.14 0.76 -11.90
C THR A 33 1.82 -0.64 -11.37
N GLU A 34 1.74 -1.64 -12.28
CA GLU A 34 1.78 -3.07 -11.94
C GLU A 34 3.17 -3.48 -11.42
N GLY A 35 3.65 -2.76 -10.42
CA GLY A 35 5.02 -2.84 -10.01
C GLY A 35 5.24 -3.59 -8.71
N THR A 36 6.41 -3.33 -8.17
CA THR A 36 6.91 -3.89 -6.92
C THR A 36 6.01 -3.54 -5.75
N GLU A 37 5.44 -2.33 -5.72
CA GLU A 37 4.54 -1.82 -4.67
C GLU A 37 3.29 -2.68 -4.54
N ARG A 38 2.60 -2.93 -5.66
CA ARG A 38 1.41 -3.77 -5.68
C ARG A 38 1.69 -5.18 -5.15
N CYS A 39 2.76 -5.80 -5.64
CA CYS A 39 3.16 -7.13 -5.20
C CYS A 39 3.52 -7.14 -3.71
N PHE A 40 4.23 -6.12 -3.24
CA PHE A 40 4.59 -5.97 -1.84
C PHE A 40 3.36 -5.86 -0.92
N PHE A 41 2.44 -4.93 -1.18
CA PHE A 41 1.25 -4.75 -0.35
C PHE A 41 0.29 -5.93 -0.42
N THR A 42 0.17 -6.57 -1.58
CA THR A 42 -0.61 -7.80 -1.73
C THR A 42 0.01 -8.94 -0.89
N GLY A 43 1.33 -9.10 -0.96
CA GLY A 43 2.06 -10.09 -0.18
C GLY A 43 1.98 -9.81 1.32
N LEU A 44 2.11 -8.54 1.75
CA LEU A 44 1.89 -8.12 3.13
C LEU A 44 0.51 -8.56 3.62
N HIS A 45 -0.56 -8.22 2.89
CA HIS A 45 -1.91 -8.58 3.27
C HIS A 45 -2.10 -10.10 3.38
N GLN A 46 -1.57 -10.86 2.43
CA GLN A 46 -1.63 -12.31 2.44
C GLN A 46 -0.85 -12.96 3.59
N SER A 47 0.21 -12.32 4.07
CA SER A 47 1.05 -12.81 5.16
C SER A 47 0.43 -12.63 6.54
N LEU A 48 -0.59 -11.78 6.67
CA LEU A 48 -1.27 -11.55 7.94
C LEU A 48 -2.01 -12.81 8.41
N PRO A 49 -2.03 -13.08 9.72
CA PRO A 49 -2.85 -14.13 10.30
C PRO A 49 -4.32 -13.98 9.85
N GLU A 50 -5.01 -15.09 9.66
CA GLU A 50 -6.39 -15.09 9.16
C GLU A 50 -7.32 -14.21 10.00
N GLU A 51 -7.18 -14.24 11.31
CA GLU A 51 -7.97 -13.43 12.24
C GLU A 51 -7.78 -11.92 12.02
N VAL A 52 -6.54 -11.48 11.71
CA VAL A 52 -6.22 -10.10 11.40
C VAL A 52 -6.69 -9.75 9.99
N ARG A 53 -6.44 -10.63 9.02
CA ARG A 53 -6.83 -10.44 7.62
C ARG A 53 -8.34 -10.29 7.42
N ASN A 54 -9.13 -10.97 8.24
CA ASN A 54 -10.59 -10.83 8.24
C ASN A 54 -11.07 -9.50 8.84
N LYS A 55 -10.24 -8.85 9.68
CA LYS A 55 -10.52 -7.56 10.34
C LYS A 55 -9.89 -6.36 9.64
N LEU A 56 -8.96 -6.61 8.73
CA LEU A 56 -8.24 -5.62 7.95
C LEU A 56 -8.42 -5.94 6.47
N VAL A 57 -9.00 -5.01 5.73
CA VAL A 57 -9.13 -5.17 4.27
C VAL A 57 -8.21 -4.17 3.59
N ILE A 58 -7.33 -4.68 2.74
CA ILE A 58 -6.46 -3.87 1.89
C ILE A 58 -6.84 -4.17 0.43
N LYS A 59 -7.27 -3.13 -0.28
CA LYS A 59 -7.50 -3.18 -1.73
C LYS A 59 -6.37 -2.44 -2.41
N VAL A 60 -5.60 -3.13 -3.22
CA VAL A 60 -4.54 -2.53 -4.04
C VAL A 60 -5.05 -2.37 -5.47
N VAL A 61 -4.93 -1.18 -6.02
CA VAL A 61 -5.33 -0.83 -7.39
C VAL A 61 -4.21 -0.05 -8.04
N GLU A 62 -3.96 -0.32 -9.29
CA GLU A 62 -2.95 0.40 -10.08
C GLU A 62 -3.59 1.41 -11.03
N THR A 63 -2.88 2.50 -11.28
CA THR A 63 -3.22 3.50 -12.29
C THR A 63 -2.01 4.39 -12.56
N LYS A 64 -2.09 5.23 -13.60
CA LYS A 64 -1.03 6.21 -13.89
C LYS A 64 -0.94 7.26 -12.77
N THR A 65 0.27 7.67 -12.40
CA THR A 65 0.56 8.63 -11.31
C THR A 65 -0.37 9.85 -11.31
N ARG A 66 -0.60 10.48 -12.47
CA ARG A 66 -1.50 11.64 -12.62
C ARG A 66 -2.98 11.35 -12.35
N SER A 67 -3.38 10.08 -12.36
CA SER A 67 -4.78 9.66 -12.20
C SER A 67 -5.03 9.01 -10.83
N MET A 68 -4.01 8.90 -9.97
CA MET A 68 -4.15 8.19 -8.69
C MET A 68 -5.16 8.87 -7.76
N ILE A 69 -5.13 10.20 -7.67
CA ILE A 69 -6.05 10.97 -6.84
C ILE A 69 -7.49 10.77 -7.32
N ASP A 70 -7.73 10.92 -8.63
CA ASP A 70 -9.06 10.74 -9.21
C ASP A 70 -9.54 9.30 -9.01
N LYS A 71 -8.64 8.32 -9.15
CA LYS A 71 -8.97 6.91 -8.91
C LYS A 71 -9.33 6.62 -7.45
N CYS A 72 -8.62 7.23 -6.50
CA CYS A 72 -8.99 7.16 -5.09
C CYS A 72 -10.40 7.73 -4.83
N LEU A 73 -10.68 8.91 -5.37
CA LEU A 73 -11.97 9.59 -5.21
C LEU A 73 -13.12 8.79 -5.85
N GLU A 74 -12.91 8.28 -7.06
CA GLU A 74 -13.86 7.42 -7.75
C GLU A 74 -14.21 6.20 -6.88
N LEU A 75 -13.19 5.43 -6.45
CA LEU A 75 -13.41 4.20 -5.71
C LEU A 75 -14.01 4.44 -4.33
N THR A 76 -13.61 5.51 -3.63
CA THR A 76 -14.19 5.84 -2.32
C THR A 76 -15.62 6.38 -2.43
N ALA A 77 -15.99 7.01 -3.55
CA ALA A 77 -17.36 7.43 -3.81
C ALA A 77 -18.30 6.23 -4.04
N TYR A 78 -17.87 5.23 -4.80
CA TYR A 78 -18.67 4.02 -5.06
C TYR A 78 -18.65 3.02 -3.91
N GLU A 79 -17.50 2.85 -3.27
CA GLU A 79 -17.29 1.92 -2.18
C GLU A 79 -16.96 2.68 -0.88
N ALA A 80 -17.97 3.33 -0.28
CA ALA A 80 -17.81 4.18 0.92
C ALA A 80 -17.19 3.46 2.14
N GLN A 81 -16.95 2.17 2.06
CA GLN A 81 -16.23 1.40 3.06
C GLN A 81 -14.72 1.70 3.07
N TYR A 82 -14.11 2.06 1.94
CA TYR A 82 -12.70 2.41 1.86
C TYR A 82 -12.46 3.84 2.36
N ARG A 83 -12.42 3.98 3.68
CA ARG A 83 -12.33 5.28 4.37
C ARG A 83 -10.90 5.78 4.57
N ILE A 84 -9.91 4.96 4.30
CA ILE A 84 -8.50 5.29 4.47
C ILE A 84 -7.82 5.09 3.11
N PRO A 85 -7.99 6.06 2.17
CA PRO A 85 -7.36 5.99 0.87
C PRO A 85 -5.89 6.43 0.95
N TRP A 86 -5.05 5.70 0.24
CA TRP A 86 -3.64 5.97 0.07
C TRP A 86 -3.28 6.02 -1.41
N ILE A 87 -2.38 6.92 -1.77
CA ILE A 87 -1.61 6.83 -3.01
C ILE A 87 -0.16 6.49 -2.66
N VAL A 88 0.45 5.58 -3.43
CA VAL A 88 1.85 5.17 -3.24
C VAL A 88 2.55 5.22 -4.58
N PHE A 89 3.64 5.99 -4.67
CA PHE A 89 4.36 6.21 -5.91
C PHE A 89 5.82 6.58 -5.70
N ASP A 90 6.59 6.44 -6.76
CA ASP A 90 8.00 6.77 -6.79
C ASP A 90 8.19 8.25 -7.17
N ARG A 91 9.19 8.91 -6.55
CA ARG A 91 9.52 10.29 -6.86
C ARG A 91 10.22 10.43 -8.22
N ASP A 92 10.95 9.39 -8.65
CA ASP A 92 11.73 9.46 -9.89
C ASP A 92 10.85 9.80 -11.10
N GLN A 93 11.25 10.83 -11.85
CA GLN A 93 10.59 11.30 -13.06
C GLN A 93 9.14 11.80 -12.91
N VAL A 94 8.62 11.97 -11.69
CA VAL A 94 7.28 12.51 -11.47
C VAL A 94 7.29 14.02 -11.57
N ILE A 95 6.62 14.54 -12.60
CA ILE A 95 6.41 15.97 -12.77
C ILE A 95 5.30 16.44 -11.82
N GLY A 96 5.56 17.51 -11.05
CA GLY A 96 4.58 18.05 -10.11
C GLY A 96 4.45 17.20 -8.84
N PHE A 97 5.55 16.65 -8.35
CA PHE A 97 5.58 15.80 -7.15
C PHE A 97 4.95 16.47 -5.93
N ASP A 98 5.38 17.69 -5.61
CA ASP A 98 4.89 18.43 -4.43
C ASP A 98 3.41 18.86 -4.60
N GLU A 99 3.00 19.17 -5.82
CA GLU A 99 1.61 19.48 -6.15
C GLU A 99 0.71 18.25 -5.96
N ILE A 100 1.15 17.07 -6.36
CA ILE A 100 0.39 15.80 -6.16
C ILE A 100 0.20 15.53 -4.68
N ILE A 101 1.25 15.67 -3.87
CA ILE A 101 1.17 15.48 -2.42
C ILE A 101 0.17 16.48 -1.81
N SER A 102 0.36 17.78 -2.10
CA SER A 102 -0.51 18.82 -1.57
C SER A 102 -1.98 18.65 -1.97
N GLU A 103 -2.23 18.21 -3.19
CA GLU A 103 -3.59 17.95 -3.67
C GLU A 103 -4.21 16.72 -2.97
N ALA A 104 -3.46 15.63 -2.83
CA ALA A 104 -3.92 14.42 -2.14
C ALA A 104 -4.30 14.72 -0.69
N GLU A 105 -3.43 15.41 0.04
CA GLU A 105 -3.66 15.79 1.44
C GLU A 105 -4.92 16.66 1.60
N LYS A 106 -5.12 17.67 0.73
CA LYS A 106 -6.33 18.51 0.72
C LYS A 106 -7.61 17.70 0.52
N LYS A 107 -7.53 16.57 -0.17
CA LYS A 107 -8.65 15.67 -0.42
C LYS A 107 -8.77 14.55 0.63
N GLY A 108 -7.95 14.57 1.68
CA GLY A 108 -7.95 13.57 2.75
C GLY A 108 -7.38 12.22 2.34
N ILE A 109 -6.55 12.20 1.28
CA ILE A 109 -5.85 11.02 0.80
C ILE A 109 -4.46 10.99 1.43
N GLN A 110 -4.10 9.87 2.02
CA GLN A 110 -2.76 9.67 2.57
C GLN A 110 -1.75 9.41 1.45
N VAL A 111 -0.51 9.82 1.67
CA VAL A 111 0.55 9.69 0.66
C VAL A 111 1.72 8.90 1.21
N GLY A 112 2.11 7.85 0.48
CA GLY A 112 3.38 7.15 0.64
C GLY A 112 4.24 7.38 -0.61
N TRP A 113 5.49 7.73 -0.44
CA TRP A 113 6.39 7.93 -1.57
C TRP A 113 7.78 7.37 -1.30
N SER A 114 8.47 7.01 -2.37
CA SER A 114 9.84 6.51 -2.36
C SER A 114 10.75 7.39 -3.20
N ASN A 115 12.01 7.53 -2.81
CA ASN A 115 13.01 8.30 -3.55
C ASN A 115 14.34 7.52 -3.63
N PRO A 116 14.80 7.07 -4.80
CA PRO A 116 14.19 7.32 -6.12
C PRO A 116 13.03 6.38 -6.44
N CYS A 117 13.01 5.16 -5.92
CA CYS A 117 12.00 4.13 -6.20
C CYS A 117 11.73 3.23 -4.98
N PHE A 118 10.70 2.40 -5.05
CA PHE A 118 10.24 1.56 -3.95
C PHE A 118 11.29 0.59 -3.40
N GLU A 119 12.25 0.22 -4.22
CA GLU A 119 13.38 -0.63 -3.81
C GLU A 119 14.18 -0.01 -2.65
N ILE A 120 14.16 1.33 -2.49
CA ILE A 120 14.84 1.98 -1.34
C ILE A 120 14.18 1.61 -0.01
N TRP A 121 12.85 1.46 0.02
CA TRP A 121 12.13 0.95 1.18
C TRP A 121 12.53 -0.49 1.51
N MET A 122 12.57 -1.35 0.49
CA MET A 122 13.00 -2.73 0.66
C MET A 122 14.46 -2.84 1.10
N TYR A 123 15.30 -1.92 0.68
CA TYR A 123 16.71 -1.84 1.10
C TYR A 123 16.82 -1.63 2.61
N ALA A 124 15.91 -0.85 3.20
CA ALA A 124 15.90 -0.58 4.64
C ALA A 124 15.70 -1.84 5.50
N TYR A 125 15.04 -2.86 4.99
CA TYR A 125 14.94 -4.16 5.68
C TYR A 125 16.29 -4.78 5.98
N PHE A 126 17.28 -4.52 5.14
CA PHE A 126 18.66 -4.98 5.32
C PHE A 126 19.53 -4.01 6.14
N GLY A 127 18.92 -2.98 6.68
CA GLY A 127 19.53 -2.09 7.66
C GLY A 127 20.22 -0.86 7.08
N ALA A 128 19.95 -0.51 5.83
CA ALA A 128 20.45 0.69 5.18
C ALA A 128 19.36 1.33 4.29
N MET A 129 19.44 2.66 4.14
CA MET A 129 18.67 3.42 3.16
C MET A 129 19.64 4.45 2.54
N PRO A 130 20.49 4.00 1.62
CA PRO A 130 21.51 4.86 1.04
C PRO A 130 20.92 5.99 0.21
N ALA A 131 21.65 7.09 0.10
CA ALA A 131 21.28 8.19 -0.79
C ALA A 131 21.65 7.82 -2.22
N ILE A 132 20.68 7.36 -2.98
CA ILE A 132 20.81 6.98 -4.40
C ILE A 132 19.95 7.94 -5.20
N GLN A 133 20.48 8.42 -6.34
CA GLN A 133 19.84 9.48 -7.10
C GLN A 133 18.85 9.00 -8.16
N ASP A 134 19.02 7.78 -8.67
CA ASP A 134 18.22 7.25 -9.77
C ASP A 134 17.74 5.81 -9.50
N SER A 135 16.60 5.48 -10.09
CA SER A 135 15.94 4.18 -9.89
C SER A 135 16.73 3.01 -10.46
N TRP A 136 17.48 3.20 -11.55
CA TRP A 136 18.26 2.12 -12.14
C TRP A 136 19.38 1.67 -11.21
N THR A 137 20.14 2.64 -10.66
CA THR A 137 21.19 2.38 -9.67
C THR A 137 20.61 1.77 -8.41
N CYS A 138 19.48 2.30 -7.92
CA CYS A 138 18.80 1.78 -6.73
C CYS A 138 18.40 0.31 -6.91
N CYS A 139 17.75 -0.04 -7.99
CA CYS A 139 17.38 -1.43 -8.29
C CYS A 139 18.59 -2.35 -8.42
N SER A 140 19.66 -1.88 -9.07
CA SER A 140 20.90 -2.67 -9.25
C SER A 140 21.60 -2.94 -7.92
N GLU A 141 21.76 -1.92 -7.08
CA GLU A 141 22.39 -2.06 -5.77
C GLU A 141 21.53 -2.88 -4.81
N PHE A 142 20.24 -2.61 -4.77
CA PHE A 142 19.29 -3.43 -4.01
C PHE A 142 19.38 -4.90 -4.43
N GLY A 143 19.40 -5.17 -5.74
CA GLY A 143 19.51 -6.53 -6.27
C GLY A 143 20.75 -7.27 -5.76
N ARG A 144 21.91 -6.60 -5.70
CA ARG A 144 23.15 -7.18 -5.16
C ARG A 144 23.03 -7.51 -3.66
N VAL A 145 22.46 -6.57 -2.89
CA VAL A 145 22.27 -6.77 -1.44
C VAL A 145 21.25 -7.87 -1.19
N TYR A 146 20.16 -7.88 -1.94
CA TYR A 146 19.13 -8.90 -1.86
C TYR A 146 19.70 -10.29 -2.15
N GLU A 147 20.47 -10.45 -3.23
CA GLU A 147 21.13 -11.72 -3.59
C GLU A 147 22.11 -12.17 -2.49
N SER A 148 22.90 -11.25 -1.96
CA SER A 148 23.83 -11.51 -0.84
C SER A 148 23.11 -11.98 0.44
N LYS A 149 21.91 -11.47 0.73
CA LYS A 149 21.17 -11.77 1.94
C LYS A 149 20.24 -12.99 1.82
N THR A 150 19.74 -13.26 0.62
CA THR A 150 18.73 -14.31 0.38
C THR A 150 19.26 -15.49 -0.42
N GLY A 151 20.40 -15.34 -1.10
CA GLY A 151 20.91 -16.30 -2.08
C GLY A 151 20.09 -16.36 -3.38
N GLN A 152 19.14 -15.44 -3.59
CA GLN A 152 18.26 -15.41 -4.74
C GLN A 152 18.44 -14.11 -5.54
N LYS A 153 18.29 -14.20 -6.85
CA LYS A 153 18.31 -13.00 -7.69
C LYS A 153 17.03 -12.19 -7.46
N TYR A 154 17.18 -10.87 -7.39
CA TYR A 154 16.06 -9.95 -7.36
C TYR A 154 15.32 -9.93 -8.69
N SER A 155 14.00 -9.93 -8.64
CA SER A 155 13.13 -9.71 -9.78
C SER A 155 12.03 -8.72 -9.39
N LYS A 156 11.82 -7.69 -10.22
CA LYS A 156 10.69 -6.75 -10.04
C LYS A 156 9.37 -7.51 -10.12
N ALA A 157 8.36 -6.97 -9.42
CA ALA A 157 7.00 -7.51 -9.43
C ALA A 157 6.90 -8.99 -9.01
N ASP A 158 7.73 -9.43 -8.08
CA ASP A 158 7.63 -10.76 -7.49
C ASP A 158 6.55 -10.77 -6.40
N GLU A 159 5.46 -11.51 -6.62
CA GLU A 159 4.33 -11.62 -5.68
C GLU A 159 4.74 -12.18 -4.30
N LYS A 160 5.88 -12.88 -4.19
CA LYS A 160 6.42 -13.40 -2.95
C LYS A 160 7.43 -12.46 -2.30
N MET A 161 7.63 -11.27 -2.85
CA MET A 161 8.69 -10.35 -2.42
C MET A 161 8.56 -9.98 -0.95
N TYR A 162 7.37 -9.62 -0.48
CA TYR A 162 7.16 -9.29 0.94
C TYR A 162 7.63 -10.40 1.88
N GLY A 163 7.20 -11.65 1.64
CA GLY A 163 7.62 -12.78 2.47
C GLY A 163 9.12 -13.05 2.43
N LYS A 164 9.75 -12.89 1.26
CA LYS A 164 11.19 -13.08 1.11
C LYS A 164 12.00 -12.05 1.90
N ILE A 165 11.65 -10.75 1.81
CA ILE A 165 12.38 -9.69 2.52
C ILE A 165 12.10 -9.72 4.02
N SER A 166 10.86 -10.00 4.44
CA SER A 166 10.50 -10.10 5.87
C SER A 166 11.23 -11.25 6.56
N ASN A 167 11.46 -12.36 5.85
CA ASN A 167 12.23 -13.49 6.38
C ASN A 167 13.74 -13.23 6.42
N ALA A 168 14.28 -12.42 5.50
CA ALA A 168 15.71 -12.19 5.40
C ALA A 168 16.17 -10.86 6.04
N GLY A 169 15.24 -9.96 6.32
CA GLY A 169 15.49 -8.62 6.84
C GLY A 169 14.75 -8.34 8.16
N ASN A 170 14.63 -7.05 8.49
CA ASN A 170 13.97 -6.59 9.71
C ASN A 170 13.07 -5.40 9.44
N GLU A 171 11.75 -5.60 9.50
CA GLU A 171 10.75 -4.58 9.22
C GLU A 171 10.74 -3.43 10.23
N GLU A 172 10.88 -3.73 11.53
CA GLU A 172 10.93 -2.68 12.56
C GLU A 172 12.14 -1.76 12.37
N LYS A 173 13.27 -2.34 11.93
CA LYS A 173 14.46 -1.55 11.60
C LYS A 173 14.22 -0.70 10.35
N ALA A 174 13.56 -1.22 9.34
CA ALA A 174 13.20 -0.49 8.13
C ALA A 174 12.31 0.73 8.47
N ILE A 175 11.29 0.54 9.30
CA ILE A 175 10.39 1.61 9.75
C ILE A 175 11.19 2.71 10.46
N ARG A 176 12.06 2.34 11.41
CA ARG A 176 12.90 3.33 12.13
C ARG A 176 13.82 4.12 11.21
N ILE A 177 14.45 3.45 10.25
CA ILE A 177 15.32 4.11 9.27
C ILE A 177 14.50 5.09 8.41
N ALA A 178 13.33 4.69 7.93
CA ALA A 178 12.48 5.56 7.14
C ALA A 178 12.00 6.79 7.93
N GLN A 179 11.60 6.61 9.18
CA GLN A 179 11.22 7.72 10.08
C GLN A 179 12.35 8.74 10.26
N GLN A 180 13.58 8.27 10.48
CA GLN A 180 14.76 9.15 10.59
C GLN A 180 15.11 9.90 9.30
N LYS A 181 14.63 9.44 8.15
CA LYS A 181 14.86 10.12 6.86
C LYS A 181 13.80 11.19 6.56
N LEU A 182 12.67 11.18 7.25
CA LEU A 182 11.61 12.16 7.15
C LEU A 182 11.80 13.37 8.10
N GLU A 183 12.66 13.22 9.12
CA GLU A 183 13.08 14.30 10.03
C GLU A 183 14.20 15.15 9.39
#